data_e805e18a24c5b8559910b679ecc0feda
#
_entry.id   e805e18a24c5b8559910b679ecc0feda
#
_cell.length_a   1.000
_cell.length_b   1.000
_cell.length_c   1.000
_cell.angle_alpha   90.00
_cell.angle_beta   90.00
_cell.angle_gamma   90.00
#
_symmetry.space_group_name_H-M   'P 1'
#
loop_
_entity.id
_entity.type
_entity.pdbx_description
1 polymer ?
#
loop_
_entity_poly.entity_id
_entity_poly.type
_entity_poly.pdbx_seq_one_letter_code
_entity_poly.pdbx_strand_id
1 'polypeptide(L)'
;MATLPLRGHTFLGLTSSLCPECLRVVPAKIIVRGKRVYFRKTCPEHGTRDDFVCSDVAHYDRMEFSVPGKIPKQVGVDPLHGCPLDCGLCTEHEQHTCIGLVEVTDSCNLQCPLCYAGSGPGKKHRTFEECRAAIDRLVAVEGRPEVLQLSGGEPTIHPQFREILDYAVAQPIDIVMINTNGIRIAHDPEFVQFLASHRKRLEIYLQFDGLRDETYRALRGENLWSIKEQAVAALGKAGLRTILVSTLQTDINTDEMGAIVRYGLERPWITGVSFQPATYSGRHVLPEDLERRVTFPDVIEGIVSQMDGMFRTEDFLPLPCAHPNCHQLTYVYRSQGRVLPLLRFIDATENLDLLANGITFTRPRARQLIERYLSRLGCCAGGDCGDGGDPPRHESDIQPRSLSPTSDSLREQDSAVGERDCR
;
A
#
# COMPACT_ATOMS: atom_id res chain seq x y z
N MET A 1 -17.24 -52.33 -6.24
CA MET A 1 -16.41 -51.32 -5.52
C MET A 1 -17.21 -50.02 -5.48
N ALA A 2 -17.65 -49.58 -4.30
CA ALA A 2 -18.34 -48.30 -4.16
C ALA A 2 -17.30 -47.19 -4.39
N THR A 3 -17.47 -46.42 -5.45
CA THR A 3 -16.66 -45.21 -5.69
C THR A 3 -16.95 -44.24 -4.55
N LEU A 4 -15.97 -44.02 -3.67
CA LEU A 4 -16.06 -42.94 -2.69
C LEU A 4 -16.32 -41.64 -3.41
N PRO A 5 -17.29 -40.81 -3.01
CA PRO A 5 -17.55 -39.53 -3.64
C PRO A 5 -16.30 -38.67 -3.54
N LEU A 6 -15.79 -38.20 -4.70
CA LEU A 6 -14.69 -37.23 -4.74
C LEU A 6 -15.10 -35.99 -3.95
N ARG A 7 -14.22 -35.50 -3.09
CA ARG A 7 -14.44 -34.23 -2.38
C ARG A 7 -14.53 -33.10 -3.41
N GLY A 8 -15.56 -32.30 -3.34
CA GLY A 8 -15.75 -31.15 -4.25
C GLY A 8 -14.81 -29.97 -3.97
N HIS A 9 -13.63 -30.23 -3.34
CA HIS A 9 -12.64 -29.21 -3.02
C HIS A 9 -11.25 -29.84 -2.84
N THR A 10 -10.21 -29.04 -3.11
CA THR A 10 -8.80 -29.37 -2.79
C THR A 10 -8.45 -28.80 -1.43
N PHE A 11 -7.75 -29.57 -0.61
CA PHE A 11 -7.21 -29.12 0.69
C PHE A 11 -5.79 -28.57 0.46
N LEU A 12 -5.53 -27.34 0.95
CA LEU A 12 -4.21 -26.71 0.90
C LEU A 12 -3.47 -26.77 2.23
N GLY A 13 -4.16 -26.55 3.35
CA GLY A 13 -3.51 -26.47 4.66
C GLY A 13 -4.45 -26.18 5.80
N LEU A 14 -3.87 -25.97 6.97
CA LEU A 14 -4.56 -25.61 8.21
C LEU A 14 -4.19 -24.20 8.64
N THR A 15 -5.12 -23.51 9.27
CA THR A 15 -4.92 -22.19 9.87
C THR A 15 -5.89 -22.00 11.04
N SER A 16 -5.80 -20.86 11.71
CA SER A 16 -6.79 -20.38 12.65
C SER A 16 -7.57 -19.22 12.04
N SER A 17 -8.85 -19.11 12.38
CA SER A 17 -9.72 -18.03 11.91
C SER A 17 -10.71 -17.62 13.00
N LEU A 18 -11.35 -16.48 12.85
CA LEU A 18 -12.41 -16.04 13.75
C LEU A 18 -13.77 -16.56 13.28
N CYS A 19 -14.61 -16.97 14.21
CA CYS A 19 -16.04 -17.09 13.96
C CYS A 19 -16.60 -15.66 13.76
N PRO A 20 -17.31 -15.35 12.65
CA PRO A 20 -17.78 -13.98 12.43
C PRO A 20 -18.93 -13.56 13.36
N GLU A 21 -19.56 -14.50 14.04
CA GLU A 21 -20.69 -14.25 14.93
C GLU A 21 -20.25 -14.01 16.38
N CYS A 22 -19.35 -14.84 16.92
CA CYS A 22 -18.90 -14.72 18.33
C CYS A 22 -17.44 -14.31 18.48
N LEU A 23 -16.71 -14.09 17.40
CA LEU A 23 -15.29 -13.68 17.34
C LEU A 23 -14.31 -14.65 18.02
N ARG A 24 -14.79 -15.87 18.38
CA ARG A 24 -13.92 -16.91 18.91
C ARG A 24 -12.94 -17.38 17.85
N VAL A 25 -11.67 -17.55 18.23
CA VAL A 25 -10.66 -18.20 17.38
C VAL A 25 -11.00 -19.69 17.25
N VAL A 26 -11.10 -20.17 16.02
CA VAL A 26 -11.42 -21.56 15.71
C VAL A 26 -10.45 -22.12 14.67
N PRO A 27 -10.14 -23.42 14.70
CA PRO A 27 -9.36 -24.07 13.65
C PRO A 27 -10.08 -23.97 12.29
N ALA A 28 -9.34 -23.75 11.25
CA ALA A 28 -9.84 -23.67 9.89
C ALA A 28 -9.00 -24.50 8.92
N LYS A 29 -9.66 -25.04 7.89
CA LYS A 29 -9.03 -25.68 6.74
C LYS A 29 -9.02 -24.68 5.59
N ILE A 30 -7.86 -24.51 4.95
CA ILE A 30 -7.74 -23.78 3.70
C ILE A 30 -8.13 -24.73 2.59
N ILE A 31 -9.19 -24.42 1.85
CA ILE A 31 -9.71 -25.24 0.77
C ILE A 31 -9.91 -24.43 -0.51
N VAL A 32 -9.80 -25.11 -1.67
CA VAL A 32 -10.01 -24.52 -2.99
C VAL A 32 -11.22 -25.16 -3.66
N ARG A 33 -12.12 -24.34 -4.20
CA ARG A 33 -13.22 -24.74 -5.09
C ARG A 33 -13.08 -23.96 -6.41
N GLY A 34 -12.85 -24.70 -7.50
CA GLY A 34 -12.47 -24.07 -8.76
C GLY A 34 -11.16 -23.29 -8.60
N LYS A 35 -11.20 -21.99 -8.79
CA LYS A 35 -10.07 -21.08 -8.53
C LYS A 35 -10.11 -20.41 -7.15
N ARG A 36 -11.24 -20.45 -6.45
CA ARG A 36 -11.49 -19.66 -5.25
C ARG A 36 -11.02 -20.37 -3.98
N VAL A 37 -10.41 -19.62 -3.07
CA VAL A 37 -9.90 -20.08 -1.77
C VAL A 37 -10.92 -19.74 -0.69
N TYR A 38 -11.16 -20.69 0.22
CA TYR A 38 -12.07 -20.54 1.35
C TYR A 38 -11.44 -21.05 2.65
N PHE A 39 -11.83 -20.45 3.77
CA PHE A 39 -11.57 -20.99 5.09
C PHE A 39 -12.80 -21.78 5.55
N ARG A 40 -12.70 -23.10 5.56
CA ARG A 40 -13.69 -23.98 6.17
C ARG A 40 -13.42 -24.11 7.66
N LYS A 41 -14.30 -23.60 8.47
CA LYS A 41 -14.16 -23.54 9.92
C LYS A 41 -15.43 -24.08 10.62
N THR A 42 -15.24 -24.61 11.84
CA THR A 42 -16.34 -25.10 12.67
C THR A 42 -16.29 -24.40 14.01
N CYS A 43 -17.30 -23.60 14.29
CA CYS A 43 -17.53 -23.01 15.60
C CYS A 43 -18.41 -23.97 16.42
N PRO A 44 -18.08 -24.27 17.67
CA PRO A 44 -18.92 -25.12 18.51
C PRO A 44 -20.36 -24.59 18.72
N GLU A 45 -20.55 -23.27 18.67
CA GLU A 45 -21.82 -22.59 18.88
C GLU A 45 -22.58 -22.31 17.56
N HIS A 46 -21.85 -21.99 16.46
CA HIS A 46 -22.45 -21.51 15.20
C HIS A 46 -22.28 -22.49 14.03
N GLY A 47 -21.71 -23.68 14.30
CA GLY A 47 -21.59 -24.73 13.29
C GLY A 47 -20.48 -24.51 12.26
N THR A 48 -20.60 -25.23 11.13
CA THR A 48 -19.59 -25.22 10.06
C THR A 48 -19.98 -24.24 8.96
N ARG A 49 -18.99 -23.44 8.51
CA ARG A 49 -19.15 -22.51 7.39
C ARG A 49 -17.87 -22.45 6.54
N ASP A 50 -18.01 -21.99 5.31
CA ASP A 50 -16.92 -21.69 4.40
C ASP A 50 -16.93 -20.18 4.14
N ASP A 51 -15.86 -19.49 4.55
CA ASP A 51 -15.72 -18.07 4.29
C ASP A 51 -14.76 -17.84 3.12
N PHE A 52 -15.20 -17.06 2.16
CA PHE A 52 -14.41 -16.69 1.00
C PHE A 52 -13.21 -15.84 1.40
N VAL A 53 -12.03 -16.15 0.84
CA VAL A 53 -10.74 -15.53 1.20
C VAL A 53 -10.05 -14.90 -0.01
N CYS A 54 -10.01 -15.62 -1.13
CA CYS A 54 -9.27 -15.16 -2.31
C CYS A 54 -9.96 -15.66 -3.59
N SER A 55 -10.08 -14.81 -4.60
CA SER A 55 -10.76 -15.14 -5.85
C SER A 55 -9.94 -16.02 -6.78
N ASP A 56 -8.61 -16.03 -6.66
CA ASP A 56 -7.74 -16.88 -7.46
C ASP A 56 -6.60 -17.48 -6.64
N VAL A 57 -6.58 -18.82 -6.57
CA VAL A 57 -5.56 -19.59 -5.85
C VAL A 57 -4.15 -19.38 -6.39
N ALA A 58 -3.99 -18.99 -7.66
CA ALA A 58 -2.67 -18.67 -8.24
C ALA A 58 -2.01 -17.43 -7.59
N HIS A 59 -2.80 -16.60 -6.93
CA HIS A 59 -2.31 -15.43 -6.18
C HIS A 59 -2.28 -15.65 -4.66
N TYR A 60 -2.61 -16.85 -4.19
CA TYR A 60 -2.68 -17.16 -2.78
C TYR A 60 -1.39 -17.80 -2.29
N ASP A 61 -0.84 -17.32 -1.17
CA ASP A 61 0.39 -17.83 -0.52
C ASP A 61 1.61 -17.91 -1.46
N ARG A 62 1.88 -16.87 -2.25
CA ARG A 62 3.04 -16.78 -3.14
C ARG A 62 4.34 -16.56 -2.35
N MET A 63 4.72 -17.58 -1.57
CA MET A 63 5.87 -17.53 -0.65
C MET A 63 7.22 -17.39 -1.37
N GLU A 64 7.29 -17.67 -2.66
CA GLU A 64 8.49 -17.48 -3.49
C GLU A 64 8.96 -16.01 -3.54
N PHE A 65 8.07 -15.07 -3.23
CA PHE A 65 8.41 -13.64 -3.12
C PHE A 65 8.71 -13.20 -1.68
N SER A 66 8.59 -14.09 -0.69
CA SER A 66 8.81 -13.74 0.72
C SER A 66 10.29 -13.79 1.07
N VAL A 67 10.80 -12.72 1.66
CA VAL A 67 12.16 -12.66 2.21
C VAL A 67 12.10 -12.19 3.67
N PRO A 68 13.08 -12.59 4.50
CA PRO A 68 13.12 -12.13 5.88
C PRO A 68 13.14 -10.60 5.98
N GLY A 69 12.32 -10.06 6.86
CA GLY A 69 12.33 -8.64 7.18
C GLY A 69 13.53 -8.26 8.06
N LYS A 70 13.72 -6.96 8.28
CA LYS A 70 14.66 -6.47 9.26
C LYS A 70 14.18 -6.82 10.67
N ILE A 71 15.12 -7.08 11.57
CA ILE A 71 14.81 -7.27 12.99
C ILE A 71 14.70 -5.90 13.67
N PRO A 72 13.67 -5.64 14.48
CA PRO A 72 13.56 -4.42 15.28
C PRO A 72 14.77 -4.26 16.23
N LYS A 73 15.20 -3.03 16.46
CA LYS A 73 16.30 -2.74 17.41
C LYS A 73 15.92 -3.01 18.86
N GLN A 74 14.65 -2.90 19.17
CA GLN A 74 14.11 -3.14 20.50
C GLN A 74 12.84 -3.98 20.40
N VAL A 75 12.77 -5.03 21.19
CA VAL A 75 11.52 -5.78 21.38
C VAL A 75 10.66 -5.12 22.45
N GLY A 76 9.37 -5.29 22.38
CA GLY A 76 8.40 -4.64 23.26
C GLY A 76 7.56 -5.60 24.09
N VAL A 77 7.63 -6.90 23.77
CA VAL A 77 6.83 -7.93 24.43
C VAL A 77 7.70 -9.15 24.66
N ASP A 78 7.68 -9.67 25.90
CA ASP A 78 8.22 -10.98 26.22
C ASP A 78 7.15 -12.04 25.93
N PRO A 79 7.42 -13.03 25.06
CA PRO A 79 6.44 -14.05 24.73
C PRO A 79 6.27 -15.05 25.89
N LEU A 80 5.21 -14.91 26.64
CA LEU A 80 4.86 -15.82 27.75
C LEU A 80 3.95 -16.95 27.30
N HIS A 81 3.04 -16.67 26.36
CA HIS A 81 2.02 -17.60 25.87
C HIS A 81 2.20 -17.94 24.39
N GLY A 82 3.15 -17.29 23.73
CA GLY A 82 3.44 -17.46 22.30
C GLY A 82 2.44 -16.78 21.35
N CYS A 83 2.74 -16.88 20.08
CA CYS A 83 1.91 -16.31 19.01
C CYS A 83 0.62 -17.11 18.81
N PRO A 84 -0.57 -16.47 18.65
CA PRO A 84 -0.82 -15.02 18.54
C PRO A 84 -1.22 -14.33 19.86
N LEU A 85 -1.07 -14.97 21.00
CA LEU A 85 -1.61 -14.48 22.28
C LEU A 85 -0.79 -13.30 22.83
N ASP A 86 0.51 -13.34 22.66
CA ASP A 86 1.42 -12.24 23.02
C ASP A 86 1.81 -11.43 21.78
N CYS A 87 0.80 -10.97 21.00
CA CYS A 87 1.03 -10.27 19.74
C CYS A 87 1.66 -8.89 19.97
N GLY A 88 2.80 -8.66 19.33
CA GLY A 88 3.57 -7.42 19.39
C GLY A 88 4.96 -7.60 18.79
N LEU A 89 5.83 -6.61 18.98
CA LEU A 89 7.25 -6.70 18.61
C LEU A 89 7.99 -7.55 19.66
N CYS A 90 7.94 -8.85 19.51
CA CYS A 90 8.63 -9.81 20.36
C CYS A 90 9.86 -10.41 19.66
N THR A 91 10.62 -11.27 20.35
CA THR A 91 11.81 -11.95 19.80
C THR A 91 11.49 -12.90 18.65
N GLU A 92 10.27 -13.40 18.58
CA GLU A 92 9.79 -14.30 17.52
C GLU A 92 9.23 -13.55 16.29
N HIS A 93 9.25 -12.20 16.32
CA HIS A 93 8.73 -11.37 15.25
C HIS A 93 9.74 -11.23 14.11
N GLU A 94 9.46 -11.80 12.96
CA GLU A 94 10.37 -11.85 11.81
C GLU A 94 10.31 -10.62 10.90
N GLN A 95 9.53 -9.60 11.28
CA GLN A 95 9.36 -8.39 10.49
C GLN A 95 9.55 -7.14 11.35
N HIS A 96 10.00 -6.06 10.70
CA HIS A 96 10.08 -4.74 11.31
C HIS A 96 8.88 -3.87 10.94
N THR A 97 8.76 -2.71 11.57
CA THR A 97 7.70 -1.75 11.26
C THR A 97 8.03 -0.96 10.00
N CYS A 98 7.52 -1.39 8.84
CA CYS A 98 7.70 -0.65 7.58
C CYS A 98 6.95 0.69 7.59
N ILE A 99 5.76 0.73 8.22
CA ILE A 99 4.96 1.93 8.43
C ILE A 99 4.54 1.98 9.90
N GLY A 100 4.98 3.00 10.62
CA GLY A 100 4.45 3.32 11.95
C GLY A 100 3.19 4.16 11.82
N LEU A 101 2.04 3.64 12.22
CA LEU A 101 0.77 4.37 12.18
C LEU A 101 0.47 4.91 13.57
N VAL A 102 0.38 6.25 13.68
CA VAL A 102 0.03 6.94 14.93
C VAL A 102 -1.33 7.61 14.77
N GLU A 103 -2.32 7.07 15.47
CA GLU A 103 -3.66 7.64 15.52
C GLU A 103 -3.70 8.79 16.51
N VAL A 104 -3.70 10.03 16.01
CA VAL A 104 -3.67 11.23 16.84
C VAL A 104 -5.05 11.62 17.37
N THR A 105 -6.11 11.11 16.77
CA THR A 105 -7.49 11.44 17.15
C THR A 105 -8.49 10.35 16.75
N ASP A 106 -9.52 10.16 17.56
CA ASP A 106 -10.69 9.36 17.21
C ASP A 106 -11.80 10.24 16.58
N SER A 107 -11.65 11.57 16.63
CA SER A 107 -12.60 12.53 16.05
C SER A 107 -12.41 12.66 14.55
N CYS A 108 -13.52 12.83 13.83
CA CYS A 108 -13.55 13.04 12.39
C CYS A 108 -14.66 14.03 12.03
N ASN A 109 -14.43 14.83 10.99
CA ASN A 109 -15.47 15.73 10.43
C ASN A 109 -16.40 15.01 9.43
N LEU A 110 -16.23 13.69 9.23
CA LEU A 110 -17.13 12.81 8.48
C LEU A 110 -17.68 11.70 9.38
N GLN A 111 -18.82 11.14 8.96
CA GLN A 111 -19.43 9.96 9.61
C GLN A 111 -19.67 8.86 8.56
N CYS A 112 -18.57 8.42 7.94
CA CYS A 112 -18.61 7.44 6.85
C CYS A 112 -19.35 6.16 7.25
N PRO A 113 -20.28 5.65 6.42
CA PRO A 113 -20.91 4.35 6.65
C PRO A 113 -19.88 3.23 6.78
N LEU A 114 -18.82 3.31 5.98
CA LEU A 114 -17.73 2.37 5.92
C LEU A 114 -16.50 2.94 6.62
N CYS A 115 -16.44 2.83 7.94
CA CYS A 115 -15.31 3.32 8.73
C CYS A 115 -14.78 2.24 9.66
N TYR A 116 -13.60 1.68 9.34
CA TYR A 116 -12.98 0.60 10.13
C TYR A 116 -12.66 1.01 11.56
N ALA A 117 -12.30 2.29 11.80
CA ALA A 117 -11.99 2.83 13.13
C ALA A 117 -13.24 3.28 13.90
N GLY A 118 -14.42 3.27 13.26
CA GLY A 118 -15.64 3.77 13.87
C GLY A 118 -15.59 5.25 14.27
N SER A 119 -14.67 6.05 13.71
CA SER A 119 -14.47 7.48 14.01
C SER A 119 -15.66 8.33 13.63
N GLY A 120 -15.78 9.54 14.24
CA GLY A 120 -16.87 10.46 13.95
C GLY A 120 -16.77 11.74 14.76
N PRO A 121 -17.70 12.71 14.57
CA PRO A 121 -17.67 13.99 15.24
C PRO A 121 -17.69 13.90 16.76
N GLY A 122 -16.96 14.81 17.43
CA GLY A 122 -16.98 14.97 18.88
C GLY A 122 -16.28 13.89 19.70
N LYS A 123 -15.49 13.02 19.07
CA LYS A 123 -14.68 12.03 19.77
C LYS A 123 -13.37 12.61 20.32
N LYS A 124 -12.62 11.79 21.07
CA LYS A 124 -11.42 12.20 21.80
C LYS A 124 -10.27 12.54 20.83
N HIS A 125 -9.52 13.61 21.14
CA HIS A 125 -8.17 13.86 20.63
C HIS A 125 -7.15 13.35 21.65
N ARG A 126 -6.05 12.77 21.18
CA ARG A 126 -4.92 12.43 22.05
C ARG A 126 -4.16 13.71 22.38
N THR A 127 -3.52 13.74 23.54
CA THR A 127 -2.66 14.87 23.89
C THR A 127 -1.41 14.88 23.02
N PHE A 128 -0.73 16.02 22.96
CA PHE A 128 0.57 16.12 22.28
C PHE A 128 1.58 15.14 22.87
N GLU A 129 1.61 14.97 24.18
CA GLU A 129 2.51 14.07 24.90
C GLU A 129 2.24 12.60 24.56
N GLU A 130 0.97 12.19 24.44
CA GLU A 130 0.61 10.84 23.98
C GLU A 130 1.08 10.59 22.55
N CYS A 131 0.86 11.56 21.64
CA CYS A 131 1.33 11.46 20.26
C CYS A 131 2.87 11.42 20.16
N ARG A 132 3.55 12.28 20.92
CA ARG A 132 4.99 12.32 21.02
C ARG A 132 5.56 11.00 21.53
N ALA A 133 5.02 10.45 22.60
CA ALA A 133 5.46 9.18 23.16
C ALA A 133 5.34 8.02 22.15
N ALA A 134 4.27 8.01 21.34
CA ALA A 134 4.09 7.01 20.28
C ALA A 134 5.14 7.17 19.15
N ILE A 135 5.44 8.41 18.74
CA ILE A 135 6.47 8.71 17.74
C ILE A 135 7.86 8.32 18.26
N ASP A 136 8.18 8.71 19.52
CA ASP A 136 9.44 8.37 20.17
C ASP A 136 9.64 6.85 20.27
N ARG A 137 8.55 6.12 20.59
CA ARG A 137 8.59 4.65 20.62
C ARG A 137 8.91 4.04 19.27
N LEU A 138 8.31 4.53 18.19
CA LEU A 138 8.61 4.09 16.83
C LEU A 138 10.10 4.30 16.50
N VAL A 139 10.62 5.50 16.80
CA VAL A 139 12.04 5.82 16.58
C VAL A 139 12.97 4.94 17.41
N ALA A 140 12.62 4.69 18.67
CA ALA A 140 13.41 3.82 19.55
C ALA A 140 13.50 2.38 19.02
N VAL A 141 12.38 1.84 18.50
CA VAL A 141 12.29 0.47 17.99
C VAL A 141 13.01 0.33 16.64
N GLU A 142 12.79 1.24 15.70
CA GLU A 142 13.34 1.13 14.34
C GLU A 142 14.69 1.85 14.18
N GLY A 143 14.99 2.81 15.05
CA GLY A 143 16.15 3.70 14.97
C GLY A 143 16.03 4.75 13.87
N ARG A 144 15.71 4.37 12.65
CA ARG A 144 15.36 5.25 11.53
C ARG A 144 14.18 4.64 10.77
N PRO A 145 12.96 4.92 11.22
CA PRO A 145 11.76 4.45 10.54
C PRO A 145 11.69 4.99 9.10
N GLU A 146 11.25 4.15 8.17
CA GLU A 146 11.05 4.59 6.79
C GLU A 146 9.83 5.52 6.69
N VAL A 147 8.71 5.12 7.26
CA VAL A 147 7.45 5.86 7.18
C VAL A 147 6.78 5.96 8.55
N LEU A 148 6.41 7.18 8.91
CA LEU A 148 5.42 7.47 9.94
C LEU A 148 4.15 7.98 9.28
N GLN A 149 3.01 7.39 9.59
CA GLN A 149 1.70 7.85 9.11
C GLN A 149 0.89 8.43 10.27
N LEU A 150 0.62 9.74 10.24
CA LEU A 150 -0.30 10.40 11.15
C LEU A 150 -1.74 10.14 10.67
N SER A 151 -2.53 9.51 11.52
CA SER A 151 -3.84 8.98 11.18
C SER A 151 -4.84 9.16 12.33
N GLY A 152 -5.93 8.39 12.29
CA GLY A 152 -7.02 8.38 13.24
C GLY A 152 -8.37 8.56 12.55
N GLY A 153 -9.24 9.41 13.12
CA GLY A 153 -10.45 9.84 12.41
C GLY A 153 -10.08 10.77 11.24
N GLU A 154 -9.88 12.05 11.54
CA GLU A 154 -9.29 13.02 10.60
C GLU A 154 -8.19 13.78 11.35
N PRO A 155 -6.92 13.50 11.11
CA PRO A 155 -5.83 14.09 11.87
C PRO A 155 -5.75 15.61 11.73
N THR A 156 -6.14 16.16 10.57
CA THR A 156 -6.03 17.60 10.30
C THR A 156 -6.96 18.47 11.13
N ILE A 157 -7.99 17.90 11.77
CA ILE A 157 -8.85 18.63 12.71
C ILE A 157 -8.34 18.60 14.15
N HIS A 158 -7.25 17.90 14.42
CA HIS A 158 -6.65 17.89 15.76
C HIS A 158 -6.20 19.30 16.16
N PRO A 159 -6.54 19.80 17.36
CA PRO A 159 -6.21 21.18 17.78
C PRO A 159 -4.71 21.50 17.69
N GLN A 160 -3.86 20.54 18.06
CA GLN A 160 -2.40 20.67 18.06
C GLN A 160 -1.75 19.96 16.87
N PHE A 161 -2.45 19.84 15.73
CA PHE A 161 -1.93 19.11 14.59
C PHE A 161 -0.60 19.68 14.05
N ARG A 162 -0.46 21.01 14.06
CA ARG A 162 0.77 21.67 13.58
C ARG A 162 1.96 21.27 14.43
N GLU A 163 1.83 21.32 15.76
CA GLU A 163 2.90 20.95 16.69
C GLU A 163 3.26 19.45 16.57
N ILE A 164 2.27 18.58 16.39
CA ILE A 164 2.48 17.14 16.18
C ILE A 164 3.25 16.89 14.88
N LEU A 165 2.88 17.56 13.78
CA LEU A 165 3.56 17.44 12.49
C LEU A 165 4.99 17.98 12.55
N ASP A 166 5.20 19.16 13.12
CA ASP A 166 6.52 19.77 13.30
C ASP A 166 7.43 18.82 14.10
N TYR A 167 6.91 18.24 15.19
CA TYR A 167 7.63 17.26 15.99
C TYR A 167 8.00 16.02 15.17
N ALA A 168 7.04 15.44 14.45
CA ALA A 168 7.23 14.24 13.66
C ALA A 168 8.29 14.41 12.56
N VAL A 169 8.24 15.56 11.86
CA VAL A 169 9.20 15.89 10.79
C VAL A 169 10.61 16.16 11.36
N ALA A 170 10.74 16.61 12.60
CA ALA A 170 12.04 16.81 13.25
C ALA A 170 12.73 15.47 13.60
N GLN A 171 12.01 14.36 13.72
CA GLN A 171 12.55 13.06 14.07
C GLN A 171 13.36 12.42 12.90
N PRO A 172 14.22 11.41 13.16
CA PRO A 172 14.99 10.69 12.13
C PRO A 172 14.11 9.70 11.35
N ILE A 173 13.00 10.16 10.79
CA ILE A 173 12.02 9.41 10.02
C ILE A 173 12.18 9.83 8.55
N ASP A 174 12.25 8.90 7.60
CA ASP A 174 12.52 9.25 6.21
C ASP A 174 11.33 9.98 5.57
N ILE A 175 10.10 9.52 5.79
CA ILE A 175 8.88 10.11 5.24
C ILE A 175 7.81 10.19 6.34
N VAL A 176 7.22 11.36 6.51
CA VAL A 176 6.00 11.52 7.32
C VAL A 176 4.81 11.61 6.37
N MET A 177 3.81 10.77 6.57
CA MET A 177 2.55 10.78 5.80
C MET A 177 1.41 11.33 6.65
N ILE A 178 0.48 12.04 6.00
CA ILE A 178 -0.78 12.46 6.61
C ILE A 178 -1.91 11.71 5.91
N ASN A 179 -2.61 10.87 6.68
CA ASN A 179 -3.79 10.16 6.19
C ASN A 179 -5.02 11.04 6.38
N THR A 180 -5.52 11.67 5.32
CA THR A 180 -6.56 12.71 5.41
C THR A 180 -7.67 12.54 4.38
N ASN A 181 -8.88 12.97 4.76
CA ASN A 181 -10.00 13.08 3.83
C ASN A 181 -9.89 14.29 2.88
N GLY A 182 -8.96 15.20 3.11
CA GLY A 182 -8.64 16.33 2.24
C GLY A 182 -9.59 17.54 2.32
N ILE A 183 -10.62 17.51 3.15
CA ILE A 183 -11.60 18.62 3.25
C ILE A 183 -10.89 19.92 3.68
N ARG A 184 -10.04 19.86 4.70
CA ARG A 184 -9.28 21.03 5.14
C ARG A 184 -8.31 21.53 4.07
N ILE A 185 -7.69 20.64 3.34
CA ILE A 185 -6.77 20.98 2.24
C ILE A 185 -7.49 21.75 1.13
N ALA A 186 -8.74 21.37 0.82
CA ALA A 186 -9.53 22.07 -0.20
C ALA A 186 -9.91 23.51 0.20
N HIS A 187 -10.11 23.79 1.49
CA HIS A 187 -10.70 25.03 1.96
C HIS A 187 -9.76 25.96 2.74
N ASP A 188 -8.56 25.51 3.15
CA ASP A 188 -7.61 26.26 3.98
C ASP A 188 -6.26 26.42 3.26
N PRO A 189 -6.08 27.48 2.44
CA PRO A 189 -4.81 27.73 1.73
C PRO A 189 -3.61 27.96 2.66
N GLU A 190 -3.83 28.52 3.86
CA GLU A 190 -2.75 28.74 4.83
C GLU A 190 -2.27 27.40 5.40
N PHE A 191 -3.20 26.47 5.62
CA PHE A 191 -2.85 25.10 6.01
C PHE A 191 -2.04 24.40 4.92
N VAL A 192 -2.40 24.56 3.65
CA VAL A 192 -1.64 24.00 2.54
C VAL A 192 -0.22 24.59 2.47
N GLN A 193 -0.05 25.89 2.71
CA GLN A 193 1.28 26.52 2.76
C GLN A 193 2.11 25.98 3.94
N PHE A 194 1.48 25.78 5.10
CA PHE A 194 2.14 25.13 6.23
C PHE A 194 2.61 23.71 5.86
N LEU A 195 1.78 22.90 5.24
CA LEU A 195 2.17 21.56 4.77
C LEU A 195 3.33 21.64 3.76
N ALA A 196 3.30 22.62 2.85
CA ALA A 196 4.32 22.81 1.83
C ALA A 196 5.71 23.17 2.42
N SER A 197 5.77 23.77 3.60
CA SER A 197 7.03 24.02 4.31
C SER A 197 7.78 22.72 4.65
N HIS A 198 7.05 21.61 4.79
CA HIS A 198 7.59 20.28 5.09
C HIS A 198 7.71 19.35 3.87
N ARG A 199 7.45 19.84 2.63
CA ARG A 199 7.35 19.01 1.40
C ARG A 199 8.52 18.06 1.12
N LYS A 200 9.72 18.33 1.67
CA LYS A 200 10.88 17.44 1.46
C LYS A 200 10.71 16.07 2.10
N ARG A 201 10.03 16.02 3.24
CA ARG A 201 9.82 14.81 4.05
C ARG A 201 8.35 14.45 4.24
N LEU A 202 7.44 15.25 3.68
CA LEU A 202 5.99 15.07 3.80
C LEU A 202 5.42 14.46 2.54
N GLU A 203 4.48 13.54 2.71
CA GLU A 203 3.64 12.98 1.67
C GLU A 203 2.18 12.92 2.14
N ILE A 204 1.25 13.24 1.27
CA ILE A 204 -0.17 13.23 1.59
C ILE A 204 -0.80 11.92 1.15
N TYR A 205 -1.38 11.19 2.09
CA TYR A 205 -2.14 9.96 1.87
C TYR A 205 -3.61 10.35 1.81
N LEU A 206 -4.05 10.77 0.60
CA LEU A 206 -5.35 11.40 0.38
C LEU A 206 -6.42 10.35 0.10
N GLN A 207 -7.44 10.29 0.94
CA GLN A 207 -8.62 9.49 0.66
C GLN A 207 -9.29 9.97 -0.64
N PHE A 208 -9.41 9.03 -1.63
CA PHE A 208 -9.87 9.32 -2.98
C PHE A 208 -10.54 8.07 -3.59
N ASP A 209 -11.85 7.92 -3.40
CA ASP A 209 -12.53 6.65 -3.68
C ASP A 209 -13.05 6.50 -5.11
N GLY A 210 -13.16 7.59 -5.86
CA GLY A 210 -13.69 7.60 -7.22
C GLY A 210 -13.76 8.99 -7.81
N LEU A 211 -14.37 9.09 -8.98
CA LEU A 211 -14.50 10.30 -9.80
C LEU A 211 -15.95 10.79 -9.90
N ARG A 212 -16.85 10.27 -9.05
CA ARG A 212 -18.27 10.58 -9.05
C ARG A 212 -18.84 10.66 -7.64
N ASP A 213 -19.82 11.54 -7.44
CA ASP A 213 -20.43 11.76 -6.11
C ASP A 213 -21.21 10.55 -5.59
N GLU A 214 -21.74 9.70 -6.48
CA GLU A 214 -22.42 8.44 -6.08
C GLU A 214 -21.52 7.55 -5.25
N THR A 215 -20.26 7.41 -5.66
CA THR A 215 -19.23 6.65 -4.94
C THR A 215 -18.99 7.23 -3.55
N TYR A 216 -18.85 8.55 -3.45
CA TYR A 216 -18.62 9.21 -2.16
C TYR A 216 -19.87 9.14 -1.26
N ARG A 217 -21.08 9.30 -1.78
CA ARG A 217 -22.29 9.12 -0.99
C ARG A 217 -22.39 7.71 -0.40
N ALA A 218 -22.08 6.70 -1.20
CA ALA A 218 -22.13 5.31 -0.75
C ALA A 218 -21.08 5.00 0.32
N LEU A 219 -19.82 5.43 0.13
CA LEU A 219 -18.72 5.09 1.01
C LEU A 219 -18.52 6.07 2.17
N ARG A 220 -18.86 7.37 1.96
CA ARG A 220 -18.55 8.45 2.92
C ARG A 220 -19.78 9.16 3.47
N GLY A 221 -20.96 8.97 2.85
CA GLY A 221 -22.22 9.58 3.25
C GLY A 221 -22.45 10.99 2.72
N GLU A 222 -21.53 11.54 1.91
CA GLU A 222 -21.58 12.92 1.40
C GLU A 222 -21.11 13.03 -0.04
N ASN A 223 -21.43 14.12 -0.72
CA ASN A 223 -20.91 14.45 -2.05
C ASN A 223 -19.54 15.11 -1.88
N LEU A 224 -18.48 14.44 -2.27
CA LEU A 224 -17.12 14.91 -2.02
C LEU A 224 -16.27 15.05 -3.29
N TRP A 225 -16.77 14.74 -4.47
CA TRP A 225 -15.97 14.74 -5.68
C TRP A 225 -15.32 16.10 -5.94
N SER A 226 -16.08 17.19 -5.92
CA SER A 226 -15.52 18.54 -6.14
C SER A 226 -14.51 18.95 -5.09
N ILE A 227 -14.69 18.52 -3.83
CA ILE A 227 -13.73 18.76 -2.75
C ILE A 227 -12.42 18.00 -3.01
N LYS A 228 -12.49 16.77 -3.52
CA LYS A 228 -11.30 15.98 -3.87
C LYS A 228 -10.53 16.63 -5.02
N GLU A 229 -11.21 17.11 -6.05
CA GLU A 229 -10.57 17.85 -7.15
C GLU A 229 -9.85 19.12 -6.64
N GLN A 230 -10.51 19.90 -5.79
CA GLN A 230 -9.93 21.10 -5.18
C GLN A 230 -8.70 20.76 -4.32
N ALA A 231 -8.78 19.71 -3.50
CA ALA A 231 -7.66 19.26 -2.67
C ALA A 231 -6.48 18.82 -3.54
N VAL A 232 -6.70 17.98 -4.56
CA VAL A 232 -5.65 17.52 -5.49
C VAL A 232 -5.01 18.70 -6.23
N ALA A 233 -5.81 19.67 -6.68
CA ALA A 233 -5.30 20.88 -7.35
C ALA A 233 -4.46 21.74 -6.39
N ALA A 234 -4.89 21.93 -5.15
CA ALA A 234 -4.16 22.68 -4.13
C ALA A 234 -2.82 22.02 -3.80
N LEU A 235 -2.80 20.68 -3.64
CA LEU A 235 -1.57 19.91 -3.40
C LEU A 235 -0.60 20.01 -4.57
N GLY A 236 -1.09 19.94 -5.80
CA GLY A 236 -0.26 20.09 -6.99
C GLY A 236 0.38 21.48 -7.11
N LYS A 237 -0.38 22.55 -6.85
CA LYS A 237 0.17 23.94 -6.81
C LYS A 237 1.23 24.10 -5.72
N ALA A 238 1.08 23.41 -4.60
CA ALA A 238 2.02 23.46 -3.47
C ALA A 238 3.25 22.54 -3.66
N GLY A 239 3.29 21.74 -4.73
CA GLY A 239 4.36 20.76 -4.98
C GLY A 239 4.42 19.65 -3.91
N LEU A 240 3.29 19.29 -3.33
CA LEU A 240 3.17 18.24 -2.31
C LEU A 240 2.93 16.89 -2.97
N ARG A 241 3.79 15.93 -2.67
CA ARG A 241 3.63 14.54 -3.11
C ARG A 241 2.37 13.94 -2.50
N THR A 242 1.61 13.22 -3.31
CA THR A 242 0.31 12.70 -2.92
C THR A 242 0.12 11.26 -3.40
N ILE A 243 -0.37 10.41 -2.52
CA ILE A 243 -0.87 9.07 -2.84
C ILE A 243 -2.40 9.14 -2.78
N LEU A 244 -3.06 8.69 -3.84
CA LEU A 244 -4.51 8.55 -3.86
C LEU A 244 -4.89 7.22 -3.21
N VAL A 245 -5.83 7.24 -2.28
CA VAL A 245 -6.23 6.07 -1.48
C VAL A 245 -7.70 5.79 -1.69
N SER A 246 -8.00 4.68 -2.34
CA SER A 246 -9.36 4.28 -2.65
C SER A 246 -9.78 3.06 -1.84
N THR A 247 -10.84 3.17 -1.06
CA THR A 247 -11.51 2.02 -0.48
C THR A 247 -12.38 1.37 -1.54
N LEU A 248 -12.12 0.10 -1.84
CA LEU A 248 -12.88 -0.64 -2.86
C LEU A 248 -13.99 -1.48 -2.24
N GLN A 249 -15.18 -1.37 -2.79
CA GLN A 249 -16.31 -2.23 -2.46
C GLN A 249 -17.03 -2.67 -3.75
N THR A 250 -17.38 -3.94 -3.80
CA THR A 250 -18.15 -4.54 -4.90
C THR A 250 -19.44 -3.76 -5.16
N ASP A 251 -19.76 -3.56 -6.43
CA ASP A 251 -20.94 -2.83 -6.92
C ASP A 251 -20.96 -1.33 -6.60
N ILE A 252 -19.88 -0.77 -6.05
CA ILE A 252 -19.80 0.67 -5.77
C ILE A 252 -18.78 1.36 -6.68
N ASN A 253 -17.50 0.92 -6.66
CA ASN A 253 -16.42 1.61 -7.36
C ASN A 253 -15.35 0.69 -7.97
N THR A 254 -15.60 -0.59 -8.08
CA THR A 254 -14.68 -1.51 -8.77
C THR A 254 -14.58 -1.23 -10.27
N ASP A 255 -15.54 -0.53 -10.84
CA ASP A 255 -15.54 -0.03 -12.23
C ASP A 255 -14.69 1.23 -12.43
N GLU A 256 -14.29 1.93 -11.35
CA GLU A 256 -13.49 3.17 -11.42
C GLU A 256 -11.97 2.95 -11.27
N MET A 257 -11.49 1.73 -11.02
CA MET A 257 -10.07 1.48 -10.72
C MET A 257 -9.13 2.01 -11.79
N GLY A 258 -9.40 1.69 -13.06
CA GLY A 258 -8.60 2.20 -14.19
C GLY A 258 -8.66 3.71 -14.34
N ALA A 259 -9.83 4.31 -14.12
CA ALA A 259 -10.00 5.76 -14.18
C ALA A 259 -9.20 6.48 -13.07
N ILE A 260 -9.19 5.94 -11.85
CA ILE A 260 -8.39 6.46 -10.73
C ILE A 260 -6.89 6.36 -11.03
N VAL A 261 -6.44 5.23 -11.60
CA VAL A 261 -5.03 5.06 -12.01
C VAL A 261 -4.65 6.08 -13.08
N ARG A 262 -5.47 6.25 -14.14
CA ARG A 262 -5.22 7.27 -15.18
C ARG A 262 -5.16 8.68 -14.59
N TYR A 263 -6.11 9.01 -13.70
CA TYR A 263 -6.13 10.29 -13.00
C TYR A 263 -4.82 10.57 -12.25
N GLY A 264 -4.28 9.55 -11.58
CA GLY A 264 -2.97 9.63 -10.90
C GLY A 264 -1.80 9.76 -11.87
N LEU A 265 -1.78 8.96 -12.95
CA LEU A 265 -0.71 8.97 -13.94
C LEU A 265 -0.57 10.29 -14.70
N GLU A 266 -1.66 11.01 -14.92
CA GLU A 266 -1.68 12.32 -15.60
C GLU A 266 -1.11 13.46 -14.76
N ARG A 267 -0.92 13.25 -13.44
CA ARG A 267 -0.51 14.30 -12.49
C ARG A 267 0.86 13.99 -11.90
N PRO A 268 1.93 14.76 -12.24
CA PRO A 268 3.31 14.42 -11.81
C PRO A 268 3.50 14.35 -10.28
N TRP A 269 2.72 15.11 -9.52
CA TRP A 269 2.79 15.14 -8.06
C TRP A 269 2.04 13.98 -7.38
N ILE A 270 1.23 13.21 -8.13
CA ILE A 270 0.67 11.96 -7.65
C ILE A 270 1.73 10.88 -7.78
N THR A 271 2.22 10.39 -6.64
CA THR A 271 3.33 9.43 -6.53
C THR A 271 2.85 8.00 -6.47
N GLY A 272 1.58 7.77 -6.15
CA GLY A 272 1.00 6.45 -6.08
C GLY A 272 -0.52 6.45 -6.04
N VAL A 273 -1.09 5.26 -6.27
CA VAL A 273 -2.49 4.93 -6.04
C VAL A 273 -2.54 3.68 -5.18
N SER A 274 -3.23 3.74 -4.06
CA SER A 274 -3.42 2.63 -3.13
C SER A 274 -4.87 2.20 -3.13
N PHE A 275 -5.13 0.97 -3.55
CA PHE A 275 -6.45 0.36 -3.46
C PHE A 275 -6.55 -0.49 -2.20
N GLN A 276 -7.58 -0.25 -1.41
CA GLN A 276 -7.83 -0.92 -0.15
C GLN A 276 -9.20 -1.60 -0.19
N PRO A 277 -9.27 -2.91 -0.44
CA PRO A 277 -10.53 -3.63 -0.32
C PRO A 277 -11.17 -3.40 1.05
N ALA A 278 -12.47 -3.13 1.06
CA ALA A 278 -13.22 -2.84 2.29
C ALA A 278 -13.10 -4.00 3.29
N THR A 279 -12.82 -3.66 4.55
CA THR A 279 -12.78 -4.61 5.67
C THR A 279 -14.07 -4.54 6.48
N TYR A 280 -14.47 -5.65 7.06
CA TYR A 280 -15.68 -5.75 7.86
C TYR A 280 -15.37 -5.54 9.35
N SER A 281 -15.07 -4.29 9.68
CA SER A 281 -14.73 -3.85 11.03
C SER A 281 -15.26 -2.44 11.31
N GLY A 282 -15.23 -2.00 12.56
CA GLY A 282 -15.71 -0.67 12.96
C GLY A 282 -17.22 -0.53 12.78
N ARG A 283 -17.66 0.43 11.93
CA ARG A 283 -19.09 0.63 11.63
C ARG A 283 -19.63 -0.26 10.52
N HIS A 284 -18.77 -0.86 9.74
CA HIS A 284 -19.20 -1.68 8.63
C HIS A 284 -19.70 -3.03 9.11
N VAL A 285 -20.99 -3.31 8.86
CA VAL A 285 -21.61 -4.59 9.19
C VAL A 285 -21.14 -5.65 8.21
N LEU A 286 -20.89 -6.86 8.72
CA LEU A 286 -20.56 -8.01 7.89
C LEU A 286 -21.69 -8.24 6.88
N PRO A 287 -21.42 -8.28 5.56
CA PRO A 287 -22.46 -8.55 4.59
C PRO A 287 -23.00 -9.96 4.75
N GLU A 288 -24.27 -10.16 4.46
CA GLU A 288 -24.92 -11.48 4.46
C GLU A 288 -24.20 -12.46 3.52
N ASP A 289 -23.74 -11.96 2.39
CA ASP A 289 -22.93 -12.70 1.41
C ASP A 289 -21.45 -12.26 1.46
N LEU A 290 -20.63 -13.04 2.19
CA LEU A 290 -19.18 -12.83 2.27
C LEU A 290 -18.46 -13.05 0.94
N GLU A 291 -19.09 -13.68 -0.05
CA GLU A 291 -18.53 -13.89 -1.39
C GLU A 291 -18.45 -12.61 -2.21
N ARG A 292 -19.11 -11.53 -1.79
CA ARG A 292 -19.08 -10.22 -2.45
C ARG A 292 -17.86 -9.36 -2.09
N ARG A 293 -16.95 -9.84 -1.24
CA ARG A 293 -15.73 -9.09 -0.93
C ARG A 293 -14.82 -8.99 -2.14
N VAL A 294 -14.14 -7.85 -2.25
CA VAL A 294 -13.04 -7.65 -3.20
C VAL A 294 -11.76 -8.26 -2.62
N THR A 295 -11.00 -8.97 -3.43
CA THR A 295 -9.69 -9.53 -3.07
C THR A 295 -8.59 -9.02 -4.00
N PHE A 296 -7.31 -9.25 -3.68
CA PHE A 296 -6.22 -8.71 -4.49
C PHE A 296 -6.25 -9.15 -5.97
N PRO A 297 -6.54 -10.42 -6.31
CA PRO A 297 -6.67 -10.79 -7.71
C PRO A 297 -7.78 -10.00 -8.43
N ASP A 298 -8.90 -9.72 -7.76
CA ASP A 298 -9.99 -8.93 -8.35
C ASP A 298 -9.52 -7.48 -8.65
N VAL A 299 -8.70 -6.90 -7.76
CA VAL A 299 -8.13 -5.56 -7.97
C VAL A 299 -7.15 -5.57 -9.14
N ILE A 300 -6.26 -6.56 -9.21
CA ILE A 300 -5.28 -6.69 -10.28
C ILE A 300 -5.99 -6.87 -11.63
N GLU A 301 -6.95 -7.81 -11.70
CA GLU A 301 -7.73 -8.06 -12.91
C GLU A 301 -8.54 -6.82 -13.33
N GLY A 302 -9.12 -6.11 -12.36
CA GLY A 302 -9.84 -4.87 -12.60
C GLY A 302 -8.95 -3.78 -13.20
N ILE A 303 -7.74 -3.57 -12.68
CA ILE A 303 -6.77 -2.62 -13.24
C ILE A 303 -6.36 -3.07 -14.65
N VAL A 304 -5.99 -4.33 -14.83
CA VAL A 304 -5.53 -4.86 -16.12
C VAL A 304 -6.61 -4.70 -17.20
N SER A 305 -7.85 -5.09 -16.89
CA SER A 305 -8.97 -5.01 -17.85
C SER A 305 -9.39 -3.58 -18.19
N GLN A 306 -9.24 -2.63 -17.25
CA GLN A 306 -9.66 -1.24 -17.42
C GLN A 306 -8.57 -0.31 -17.99
N MET A 307 -7.32 -0.80 -18.16
CA MET A 307 -6.17 0.03 -18.56
C MET A 307 -5.63 -0.26 -19.97
N ASP A 308 -6.44 -0.86 -20.84
CA ASP A 308 -6.17 -1.02 -22.28
C ASP A 308 -4.77 -1.59 -22.60
N GLY A 309 -4.34 -2.64 -21.89
CA GLY A 309 -3.05 -3.30 -22.07
C GLY A 309 -1.84 -2.56 -21.48
N MET A 310 -2.06 -1.45 -20.77
CA MET A 310 -0.99 -0.73 -20.07
C MET A 310 -0.37 -1.60 -18.96
N PHE A 311 -1.16 -2.40 -18.28
CA PHE A 311 -0.73 -3.35 -17.26
C PHE A 311 -1.05 -4.79 -17.64
N ARG A 312 -0.26 -5.73 -17.11
CA ARG A 312 -0.48 -7.18 -17.15
C ARG A 312 -0.48 -7.69 -15.72
N THR A 313 -1.05 -8.86 -15.50
CA THR A 313 -1.07 -9.49 -14.16
C THR A 313 0.33 -9.68 -13.58
N GLU A 314 1.30 -10.01 -14.44
CA GLU A 314 2.71 -10.24 -14.07
C GLU A 314 3.45 -8.96 -13.68
N ASP A 315 2.88 -7.77 -13.95
CA ASP A 315 3.44 -6.50 -13.49
C ASP A 315 3.23 -6.27 -11.97
N PHE A 316 2.48 -7.16 -11.30
CA PHE A 316 2.16 -7.07 -9.87
C PHE A 316 2.82 -8.20 -9.09
N LEU A 317 3.38 -7.88 -7.92
CA LEU A 317 3.98 -8.85 -7.01
C LEU A 317 3.61 -8.58 -5.56
N PRO A 318 3.68 -9.59 -4.69
CA PRO A 318 3.60 -9.38 -3.26
C PRO A 318 4.75 -8.49 -2.77
N LEU A 319 4.51 -7.68 -1.74
CA LEU A 319 5.60 -6.95 -1.07
C LEU A 319 6.52 -7.97 -0.36
N PRO A 320 7.81 -8.05 -0.72
CA PRO A 320 8.65 -9.18 -0.31
C PRO A 320 8.90 -9.32 1.21
N CYS A 321 8.81 -8.22 1.97
CA CYS A 321 8.97 -8.26 3.43
C CYS A 321 7.65 -8.38 4.19
N ALA A 322 6.52 -8.60 3.49
CA ALA A 322 5.21 -8.83 4.08
C ALA A 322 4.70 -10.23 3.73
N HIS A 323 3.69 -10.70 4.46
CA HIS A 323 3.01 -11.93 4.05
C HIS A 323 2.38 -11.72 2.66
N PRO A 324 2.56 -12.65 1.70
CA PRO A 324 2.14 -12.45 0.30
C PRO A 324 0.65 -12.16 0.12
N ASN A 325 -0.19 -12.58 1.06
CA ASN A 325 -1.62 -12.28 1.04
C ASN A 325 -2.00 -10.92 1.63
N CYS A 326 -1.03 -10.12 2.12
CA CYS A 326 -1.31 -8.85 2.80
C CYS A 326 -1.13 -7.63 1.92
N HIS A 327 -0.25 -7.69 0.91
CA HIS A 327 0.08 -6.53 0.11
C HIS A 327 0.56 -6.93 -1.29
N GLN A 328 0.02 -6.28 -2.31
CA GLN A 328 0.44 -6.43 -3.71
C GLN A 328 0.85 -5.06 -4.24
N LEU A 329 1.89 -5.00 -5.06
CA LEU A 329 2.38 -3.74 -5.59
C LEU A 329 2.87 -3.88 -7.04
N THR A 330 2.90 -2.74 -7.73
CA THR A 330 3.59 -2.54 -8.99
C THR A 330 4.29 -1.19 -8.97
N TYR A 331 5.42 -1.09 -9.64
CA TYR A 331 6.14 0.18 -9.83
C TYR A 331 6.15 0.55 -11.31
N VAL A 332 5.91 1.84 -11.59
CA VAL A 332 5.95 2.35 -12.94
C VAL A 332 6.95 3.50 -13.08
N TYR A 333 7.68 3.50 -14.18
CA TYR A 333 8.49 4.62 -14.61
C TYR A 333 7.68 5.49 -15.56
N ARG A 334 7.62 6.80 -15.28
CA ARG A 334 6.95 7.78 -16.13
C ARG A 334 7.99 8.68 -16.79
N SER A 335 8.04 8.69 -18.11
CA SER A 335 8.92 9.57 -18.87
C SER A 335 8.31 9.90 -20.23
N GLN A 336 8.35 11.17 -20.60
CA GLN A 336 7.92 11.66 -21.93
C GLN A 336 6.54 11.15 -22.35
N GLY A 337 5.57 11.13 -21.43
CA GLY A 337 4.22 10.65 -21.69
C GLY A 337 4.07 9.12 -21.77
N ARG A 338 5.15 8.36 -21.54
CA ARG A 338 5.13 6.90 -21.48
C ARG A 338 5.08 6.43 -20.04
N VAL A 339 4.36 5.33 -19.82
CA VAL A 339 4.27 4.63 -18.55
C VAL A 339 4.82 3.22 -18.77
N LEU A 340 5.85 2.86 -18.04
CA LEU A 340 6.54 1.59 -18.18
C LEU A 340 6.54 0.85 -16.84
N PRO A 341 5.80 -0.27 -16.69
CA PRO A 341 5.90 -1.13 -15.52
C PRO A 341 7.31 -1.69 -15.38
N LEU A 342 7.95 -1.49 -14.22
CA LEU A 342 9.36 -1.84 -14.03
C LEU A 342 9.61 -3.35 -14.09
N LEU A 343 8.66 -4.15 -13.63
CA LEU A 343 8.78 -5.60 -13.60
C LEU A 343 8.81 -6.27 -14.99
N ARG A 344 8.56 -5.53 -16.06
CA ARG A 344 8.77 -6.01 -17.43
C ARG A 344 10.23 -6.04 -17.86
N PHE A 345 11.08 -5.28 -17.17
CA PHE A 345 12.49 -5.11 -17.49
C PHE A 345 13.41 -5.67 -16.41
N ILE A 346 12.88 -5.95 -15.24
CA ILE A 346 13.62 -6.33 -14.05
C ILE A 346 13.03 -7.62 -13.52
N ASP A 347 13.89 -8.64 -13.43
CA ASP A 347 13.51 -9.86 -12.74
C ASP A 347 13.32 -9.57 -11.24
N ALA A 348 12.09 -9.73 -10.77
CA ALA A 348 11.76 -9.47 -9.38
C ALA A 348 12.48 -10.42 -8.43
N THR A 349 12.61 -11.70 -8.80
CA THR A 349 13.19 -12.73 -7.93
C THR A 349 14.69 -12.52 -7.70
N GLU A 350 15.39 -11.99 -8.69
CA GLU A 350 16.81 -11.63 -8.59
C GLU A 350 17.06 -10.30 -7.86
N ASN A 351 16.02 -9.52 -7.58
CA ASN A 351 16.10 -8.18 -7.00
C ASN A 351 15.19 -8.00 -5.77
N LEU A 352 14.79 -9.08 -5.12
CA LEU A 352 13.94 -9.05 -3.92
C LEU A 352 14.58 -8.22 -2.79
N ASP A 353 15.90 -8.21 -2.68
CA ASP A 353 16.66 -7.42 -1.71
C ASP A 353 16.43 -5.90 -1.85
N LEU A 354 16.27 -5.40 -3.08
CA LEU A 354 15.97 -3.99 -3.36
C LEU A 354 14.49 -3.65 -3.20
N LEU A 355 13.62 -4.63 -3.38
CA LEU A 355 12.17 -4.48 -3.24
C LEU A 355 11.70 -4.71 -1.80
N ALA A 356 12.49 -5.43 -0.99
CA ALA A 356 12.18 -5.74 0.40
C ALA A 356 12.48 -4.60 1.37
N ASN A 357 11.93 -4.71 2.58
CA ASN A 357 12.19 -3.82 3.71
C ASN A 357 11.88 -2.34 3.46
N GLY A 358 10.90 -2.07 2.60
CA GLY A 358 10.41 -0.73 2.39
C GLY A 358 9.19 -0.71 1.49
N ILE A 359 8.21 0.09 1.86
CA ILE A 359 6.99 0.29 1.10
C ILE A 359 7.15 1.43 0.08
N THR A 360 8.15 2.28 0.29
CA THR A 360 8.46 3.40 -0.60
C THR A 360 9.63 3.05 -1.51
N PHE A 361 9.35 3.04 -2.81
CA PHE A 361 10.41 2.88 -3.80
C PHE A 361 11.12 4.21 -4.03
N THR A 362 12.14 4.48 -3.22
CA THR A 362 12.87 5.75 -3.26
C THR A 362 13.67 5.90 -4.56
N ARG A 363 13.94 7.16 -4.97
CA ARG A 363 14.81 7.44 -6.14
C ARG A 363 16.16 6.74 -6.08
N PRO A 364 16.87 6.68 -4.92
CA PRO A 364 18.11 5.90 -4.82
C PRO A 364 17.92 4.42 -5.11
N ARG A 365 16.88 3.78 -4.59
CA ARG A 365 16.56 2.37 -4.89
C ARG A 365 16.24 2.16 -6.37
N ALA A 366 15.41 3.04 -6.95
CA ALA A 366 15.11 3.00 -8.38
C ALA A 366 16.39 3.11 -9.22
N ARG A 367 17.30 4.03 -8.85
CA ARG A 367 18.58 4.22 -9.52
C ARG A 367 19.45 2.98 -9.45
N GLN A 368 19.62 2.40 -8.26
CA GLN A 368 20.37 1.15 -8.06
C GLN A 368 19.84 0.01 -8.93
N LEU A 369 18.52 -0.12 -9.00
CA LEU A 369 17.88 -1.15 -9.81
C LEU A 369 18.12 -0.94 -11.31
N ILE A 370 18.00 0.29 -11.79
CA ILE A 370 18.27 0.66 -13.18
C ILE A 370 19.76 0.47 -13.51
N GLU A 371 20.68 0.89 -12.63
CA GLU A 371 22.12 0.72 -12.81
C GLU A 371 22.50 -0.78 -12.84
N ARG A 372 21.91 -1.61 -12.00
CA ARG A 372 22.08 -3.07 -11.99
C ARG A 372 21.59 -3.68 -13.30
N TYR A 373 20.45 -3.25 -13.82
CA TYR A 373 19.94 -3.67 -15.12
C TYR A 373 20.85 -3.26 -16.27
N LEU A 374 21.28 -2.00 -16.34
CA LEU A 374 22.14 -1.47 -17.38
C LEU A 374 23.53 -2.11 -17.37
N SER A 375 24.10 -2.42 -16.21
CA SER A 375 25.39 -3.09 -16.09
C SER A 375 25.36 -4.51 -16.70
N ARG A 376 24.26 -5.22 -16.56
CA ARG A 376 24.08 -6.55 -17.18
C ARG A 376 23.99 -6.46 -18.71
N LEU A 377 23.32 -5.44 -19.26
CA LEU A 377 23.27 -5.22 -20.70
C LEU A 377 24.67 -4.84 -21.26
N GLY A 378 25.48 -4.13 -20.51
CA GLY A 378 26.83 -3.75 -20.87
C GLY A 378 27.79 -4.94 -20.95
N CYS A 379 27.65 -5.97 -20.12
CA CYS A 379 28.46 -7.17 -20.17
C CYS A 379 28.25 -8.02 -21.44
N CYS A 380 27.07 -7.95 -22.04
CA CYS A 380 26.76 -8.70 -23.28
C CYS A 380 27.24 -8.00 -24.57
N ALA A 381 27.71 -6.73 -24.49
CA ALA A 381 28.20 -5.97 -25.65
C ALA A 381 29.71 -6.12 -25.92
N GLY A 382 30.48 -6.77 -25.04
CA GLY A 382 31.89 -7.08 -25.21
C GLY A 382 32.10 -8.60 -25.13
N GLY A 383 32.37 -9.21 -26.29
CA GLY A 383 32.40 -10.64 -26.49
C GLY A 383 33.18 -11.49 -25.50
N ASP A 384 32.79 -12.74 -25.42
CA ASP A 384 33.25 -13.86 -24.60
C ASP A 384 32.60 -14.03 -23.21
N CYS A 385 31.38 -14.52 -23.22
CA CYS A 385 30.86 -15.32 -22.13
C CYS A 385 30.48 -16.70 -22.68
N GLY A 386 31.30 -17.70 -22.34
CA GLY A 386 31.06 -19.06 -22.70
C GLY A 386 29.81 -19.67 -22.09
N ASP A 387 29.15 -20.47 -22.90
CA ASP A 387 28.19 -21.55 -22.68
C ASP A 387 27.30 -21.56 -21.43
N GLY A 388 26.01 -21.45 -21.68
CA GLY A 388 25.00 -22.10 -20.88
C GLY A 388 23.67 -21.37 -20.70
N GLY A 389 22.73 -21.62 -21.64
CA GLY A 389 21.32 -21.34 -21.42
C GLY A 389 20.68 -20.38 -22.43
N ASP A 390 19.83 -20.94 -23.30
CA ASP A 390 19.01 -20.17 -24.23
C ASP A 390 18.17 -19.09 -23.51
N PRO A 391 18.16 -17.85 -24.02
CA PRO A 391 17.21 -16.84 -23.53
C PRO A 391 15.79 -17.17 -24.05
N PRO A 392 14.74 -16.89 -23.30
CA PRO A 392 13.38 -17.11 -23.75
C PRO A 392 13.09 -16.22 -24.98
N ARG A 393 12.71 -16.86 -26.06
CA ARG A 393 12.30 -16.23 -27.32
C ARG A 393 10.94 -15.56 -27.14
N HIS A 394 10.91 -14.26 -27.03
CA HIS A 394 9.81 -13.42 -27.48
C HIS A 394 10.38 -12.09 -27.99
N GLU A 395 11.05 -12.18 -29.15
CA GLU A 395 11.32 -11.02 -30.00
C GLU A 395 10.25 -10.98 -31.09
N SER A 396 9.30 -10.10 -30.94
CA SER A 396 8.70 -9.38 -32.08
C SER A 396 8.06 -8.12 -31.50
N ASP A 397 8.61 -6.98 -31.88
CA ASP A 397 8.09 -5.61 -31.83
C ASP A 397 8.86 -4.55 -31.00
N ILE A 398 10.11 -4.76 -30.63
CA ILE A 398 10.91 -3.63 -30.12
C ILE A 398 12.23 -3.55 -30.89
N GLN A 399 12.27 -2.74 -31.95
CA GLN A 399 13.55 -2.28 -32.49
C GLN A 399 14.17 -1.28 -31.49
N PRO A 400 15.42 -1.49 -31.05
CA PRO A 400 16.13 -0.54 -30.21
C PRO A 400 16.56 0.65 -31.05
N ARG A 401 15.80 1.73 -31.07
CA ARG A 401 16.35 3.04 -31.37
C ARG A 401 17.14 3.51 -30.15
N SER A 402 18.43 3.70 -30.36
CA SER A 402 19.44 4.15 -29.41
C SER A 402 18.89 5.16 -28.37
N LEU A 403 18.76 4.70 -27.13
CA LEU A 403 18.63 5.60 -25.97
C LEU A 403 20.05 5.95 -25.51
N SER A 404 20.65 6.94 -26.12
CA SER A 404 21.75 7.65 -25.49
C SER A 404 21.13 8.52 -24.40
N PRO A 405 21.51 8.38 -23.13
CA PRO A 405 21.14 9.36 -22.11
C PRO A 405 21.93 10.63 -22.43
N THR A 406 21.29 11.63 -23.02
CA THR A 406 21.85 12.98 -23.02
C THR A 406 21.86 13.43 -21.56
N SER A 407 23.06 13.68 -21.06
CA SER A 407 23.39 14.09 -19.69
C SER A 407 22.76 15.43 -19.28
N ASP A 408 22.02 16.09 -20.16
CA ASP A 408 21.54 17.44 -19.98
C ASP A 408 20.15 17.58 -19.36
N SER A 409 19.29 16.51 -19.43
CA SER A 409 17.96 16.59 -18.82
C SER A 409 17.92 16.34 -17.30
N LEU A 410 19.05 15.96 -16.70
CA LEU A 410 19.19 15.76 -15.25
C LEU A 410 19.85 16.95 -14.52
N ARG A 411 20.37 17.94 -15.26
CA ARG A 411 21.04 19.11 -14.69
C ARG A 411 20.16 20.33 -14.52
N GLU A 412 19.03 20.45 -15.21
CA GLU A 412 18.21 21.67 -15.17
C GLU A 412 17.29 21.83 -13.96
N GLN A 413 17.29 20.89 -13.01
CA GLN A 413 16.53 21.05 -11.76
C GLN A 413 17.39 21.25 -10.49
N ASP A 414 18.72 21.25 -10.61
CA ASP A 414 19.64 21.45 -9.47
C ASP A 414 20.38 22.81 -9.47
N SER A 415 20.05 23.73 -10.38
CA SER A 415 20.75 25.03 -10.50
C SER A 415 20.13 26.18 -9.70
N ALA A 416 19.41 25.93 -8.62
CA ALA A 416 18.87 26.97 -7.76
C ALA A 416 19.18 26.74 -6.26
N VAL A 417 20.40 26.30 -5.91
CA VAL A 417 20.94 26.47 -4.56
C VAL A 417 22.36 26.97 -4.67
N GLY A 418 22.50 28.28 -4.43
CA GLY A 418 23.77 28.97 -4.47
C GLY A 418 24.73 28.49 -3.39
N GLU A 419 25.98 28.49 -3.79
CA GLU A 419 27.18 28.44 -2.94
C GLU A 419 27.09 29.46 -1.81
N ARG A 420 27.28 28.99 -0.57
CA ARG A 420 27.93 29.82 0.47
C ARG A 420 28.68 28.94 1.48
N ASP A 421 29.99 29.04 1.33
CA ASP A 421 31.07 29.03 2.31
C ASP A 421 31.07 28.03 3.48
N CYS A 422 32.02 27.14 3.34
CA CYS A 422 32.75 26.53 4.48
C CYS A 422 33.60 27.59 5.18
N ARG A 423 33.33 27.82 6.45
CA ARG A 423 34.36 28.07 7.49
C ARG A 423 33.89 27.51 8.81
#